data_2365d480e86fa184af6fd41b4bdb909f
#
_entry.id   2365d480e86fa184af6fd41b4bdb909f
#
_cell.length_a   1.000
_cell.length_b   1.000
_cell.length_c   1.000
_cell.angle_alpha   90.00
_cell.angle_beta   90.00
_cell.angle_gamma   90.00
#
_symmetry.space_group_name_H-M   'P 1'
#
loop_
_entity.id
_entity.type
_entity.pdbx_description
1 polymer ?
#
loop_
_entity_poly.entity_id
_entity_poly.type
_entity_poly.pdbx_seq_one_letter_code
_entity_poly.pdbx_strand_id
1 'polypeptide(L)'
;MSGGDIALLAGVLEEWGRGEFWNAEPYAEDVVFVVSGPDGGEYHGLDGLGAAWRDFLSAWEGFRIQAERVVPGAAGVYALMLRLQARGRGSGVKIDAEVANVVRMRAGRVTRLEMFWDRDAALRCAGAEDRSG
;
A
#
# COMPACT_ATOMS: atom_id res chain seq x y z
N MET A 1 -12.33 -15.18 7.82
CA MET A 1 -11.33 -16.02 7.14
C MET A 1 -10.47 -15.20 6.23
N SER A 2 -9.21 -15.44 6.34
CA SER A 2 -8.22 -14.69 5.61
C SER A 2 -8.18 -15.00 4.11
N GLY A 3 -8.77 -16.13 3.66
CA GLY A 3 -8.75 -16.49 2.24
C GLY A 3 -9.39 -15.46 1.33
N GLY A 4 -10.55 -14.90 1.75
CA GLY A 4 -11.22 -13.86 0.98
C GLY A 4 -10.44 -12.56 0.97
N ASP A 5 -9.83 -12.21 2.10
CA ASP A 5 -8.99 -11.01 2.20
C ASP A 5 -7.78 -11.10 1.29
N ILE A 6 -7.09 -12.26 1.31
CA ILE A 6 -5.91 -12.45 0.48
C ILE A 6 -6.26 -12.39 -1.00
N ALA A 7 -7.40 -12.98 -1.40
CA ALA A 7 -7.85 -12.92 -2.78
C ALA A 7 -8.14 -11.48 -3.22
N LEU A 8 -8.77 -10.70 -2.35
CA LEU A 8 -9.06 -9.29 -2.64
C LEU A 8 -7.76 -8.50 -2.79
N LEU A 9 -6.81 -8.70 -1.87
CA LEU A 9 -5.53 -8.00 -1.90
C LEU A 9 -4.72 -8.41 -3.13
N ALA A 10 -4.75 -9.68 -3.51
CA ALA A 10 -4.08 -10.13 -4.73
C ALA A 10 -4.62 -9.39 -5.96
N GLY A 11 -5.93 -9.18 -6.02
CA GLY A 11 -6.54 -8.41 -7.10
C GLY A 11 -6.09 -6.96 -7.12
N VAL A 12 -6.01 -6.33 -5.95
CA VAL A 12 -5.50 -4.95 -5.84
C VAL A 12 -4.06 -4.87 -6.34
N LEU A 13 -3.22 -5.82 -5.93
CA LEU A 13 -1.82 -5.83 -6.33
C LEU A 13 -1.64 -6.08 -7.82
N GLU A 14 -2.50 -6.90 -8.43
CA GLU A 14 -2.48 -7.07 -9.87
C GLU A 14 -2.82 -5.78 -10.60
N GLU A 15 -3.81 -5.03 -10.10
CA GLU A 15 -4.16 -3.74 -10.67
C GLU A 15 -2.99 -2.76 -10.59
N TRP A 16 -2.34 -2.70 -9.44
CA TRP A 16 -1.16 -1.84 -9.26
C TRP A 16 -0.03 -2.24 -10.23
N GLY A 17 0.16 -3.53 -10.41
CA GLY A 17 1.17 -4.03 -11.35
C GLY A 17 0.90 -3.63 -12.79
N ARG A 18 -0.36 -3.38 -13.14
CA ARG A 18 -0.76 -2.90 -14.47
C ARG A 18 -0.79 -1.37 -14.57
N GLY A 19 -0.49 -0.68 -13.48
CA GLY A 19 -0.57 0.78 -13.44
C GLY A 19 -1.96 1.32 -13.14
N GLU A 20 -2.87 0.46 -12.69
CA GLU A 20 -4.24 0.84 -12.32
C GLU A 20 -4.27 1.05 -10.81
N PHE A 21 -3.93 2.25 -10.37
CA PHE A 21 -3.73 2.50 -8.95
C PHE A 21 -4.99 2.91 -8.21
N TRP A 22 -6.00 3.41 -8.92
CA TRP A 22 -7.21 3.87 -8.28
C TRP A 22 -8.41 3.00 -8.64
N ASN A 23 -8.99 2.39 -7.62
CA ASN A 23 -10.23 1.64 -7.69
C ASN A 23 -10.87 1.71 -6.32
N ALA A 24 -12.04 2.32 -6.22
CA ALA A 24 -12.72 2.51 -4.94
C ALA A 24 -13.29 1.22 -4.36
N GLU A 25 -13.54 0.23 -5.21
CA GLU A 25 -14.32 -0.96 -4.83
C GLU A 25 -13.74 -1.75 -3.65
N PRO A 26 -12.41 -1.98 -3.54
CA PRO A 26 -11.88 -2.76 -2.43
C PRO A 26 -11.90 -2.02 -1.09
N TYR A 27 -12.17 -0.73 -1.08
CA TYR A 27 -11.97 0.12 0.10
C TYR A 27 -13.29 0.46 0.76
N ALA A 28 -13.26 0.59 2.11
CA ALA A 28 -14.38 1.12 2.86
C ALA A 28 -14.53 2.62 2.58
N GLU A 29 -15.74 3.14 2.70
CA GLU A 29 -15.99 4.56 2.45
C GLU A 29 -15.18 5.47 3.37
N ASP A 30 -14.92 5.03 4.59
CA ASP A 30 -14.17 5.76 5.60
C ASP A 30 -12.72 5.30 5.70
N VAL A 31 -12.18 4.73 4.64
CA VAL A 31 -10.79 4.25 4.61
C VAL A 31 -9.82 5.37 5.01
N VAL A 32 -8.78 4.99 5.73
CA VAL A 32 -7.70 5.92 6.10
C VAL A 32 -6.42 5.46 5.44
N PHE A 33 -5.75 6.37 4.74
CA PHE A 33 -4.45 6.12 4.16
C PHE A 33 -3.41 6.95 4.89
N VAL A 34 -2.36 6.29 5.37
CA VAL A 34 -1.29 6.95 6.13
C VAL A 34 0.03 6.74 5.38
N VAL A 35 0.75 7.82 5.17
CA VAL A 35 2.11 7.77 4.64
C VAL A 35 3.05 8.07 5.78
N SER A 36 3.91 7.11 6.14
CA SER A 36 4.86 7.30 7.22
C SER A 36 6.06 8.12 6.76
N GLY A 37 6.72 8.76 7.70
CA GLY A 37 7.89 9.57 7.44
C GLY A 37 7.63 11.05 7.71
N PRO A 38 8.71 11.87 7.64
CA PRO A 38 8.60 13.29 8.00
C PRO A 38 7.70 14.11 7.08
N ASP A 39 7.59 13.71 5.80
CA ASP A 39 6.69 14.37 4.86
C ASP A 39 5.38 13.61 4.69
N GLY A 40 5.11 12.69 5.59
CA GLY A 40 3.92 11.88 5.53
C GLY A 40 2.67 12.61 6.01
N GLY A 41 1.54 11.97 5.85
CA GLY A 41 0.27 12.52 6.28
C GLY A 41 -0.82 11.48 6.29
N GLU A 42 -2.00 11.90 6.72
CA GLU A 42 -3.19 11.06 6.71
C GLU A 42 -4.19 11.61 5.71
N TYR A 43 -4.80 10.70 4.99
CA TYR A 43 -5.85 11.00 4.02
C TYR A 43 -7.08 10.20 4.41
N HIS A 44 -8.23 10.84 4.45
CA HIS A 44 -9.45 10.23 4.97
C HIS A 44 -10.49 10.04 3.89
N GLY A 45 -11.11 8.86 3.87
CA GLY A 45 -12.19 8.54 2.97
C GLY A 45 -11.72 8.24 1.55
N LEU A 46 -12.65 7.86 0.70
CA LEU A 46 -12.34 7.54 -0.70
C LEU A 46 -11.79 8.75 -1.45
N ASP A 47 -12.34 9.92 -1.19
CA ASP A 47 -11.84 11.15 -1.82
C ASP A 47 -10.41 11.45 -1.40
N GLY A 48 -10.11 11.26 -0.11
CA GLY A 48 -8.76 11.45 0.41
C GLY A 48 -7.76 10.47 -0.20
N LEU A 49 -8.16 9.20 -0.30
CA LEU A 49 -7.30 8.19 -0.92
C LEU A 49 -7.05 8.51 -2.40
N GLY A 50 -8.09 8.89 -3.14
CA GLY A 50 -7.95 9.29 -4.52
C GLY A 50 -7.04 10.50 -4.69
N ALA A 51 -7.16 11.47 -3.79
CA ALA A 51 -6.29 12.66 -3.80
C ALA A 51 -4.83 12.27 -3.54
N ALA A 52 -4.59 11.35 -2.61
CA ALA A 52 -3.24 10.87 -2.31
C ALA A 52 -2.59 10.24 -3.53
N TRP A 53 -3.31 9.36 -4.23
CA TRP A 53 -2.81 8.75 -5.47
C TRP A 53 -2.52 9.81 -6.54
N ARG A 54 -3.44 10.75 -6.71
CA ARG A 54 -3.30 11.81 -7.71
C ARG A 54 -2.07 12.66 -7.45
N ASP A 55 -1.87 13.05 -6.20
CA ASP A 55 -0.70 13.85 -5.80
C ASP A 55 0.59 13.09 -6.01
N PHE A 56 0.60 11.82 -5.61
CA PHE A 56 1.78 10.97 -5.76
C PHE A 56 2.14 10.80 -7.24
N LEU A 57 1.16 10.45 -8.06
CA LEU A 57 1.39 10.21 -9.48
C LEU A 57 1.76 11.49 -10.24
N SER A 58 1.36 12.65 -9.75
CA SER A 58 1.74 13.92 -10.36
C SER A 58 3.17 14.30 -10.08
N ALA A 59 3.74 13.83 -8.95
CA ALA A 59 5.11 14.12 -8.57
C ALA A 59 6.12 13.17 -9.22
N TRP A 60 5.69 12.00 -9.64
CA TRP A 60 6.56 10.94 -10.15
C TRP A 60 6.11 10.47 -11.53
N GLU A 61 7.08 10.14 -12.39
CA GLU A 61 6.78 9.50 -13.67
C GLU A 61 7.38 8.10 -13.68
N GLY A 62 6.83 7.23 -14.53
CA GLY A 62 7.28 5.86 -14.62
C GLY A 62 7.04 5.08 -13.33
N PHE A 63 6.02 5.46 -12.58
CA PHE A 63 5.70 4.87 -11.29
C PHE A 63 5.27 3.42 -11.48
N ARG A 64 5.99 2.51 -10.81
CA ARG A 64 5.70 1.07 -10.85
C ARG A 64 5.72 0.50 -9.46
N ILE A 65 4.76 -0.39 -9.20
CA ILE A 65 4.73 -1.18 -7.99
C ILE A 65 4.74 -2.65 -8.40
N GLN A 66 5.68 -3.42 -7.84
CA GLN A 66 5.74 -4.86 -8.03
C GLN A 66 5.48 -5.52 -6.68
N ALA A 67 4.47 -6.39 -6.65
CA ALA A 67 4.16 -7.15 -5.45
C ALA A 67 5.14 -8.30 -5.32
N GLU A 68 5.71 -8.46 -4.14
CA GLU A 68 6.58 -9.60 -3.86
C GLU A 68 5.86 -10.67 -3.06
N ARG A 69 5.14 -10.26 -2.00
CA ARG A 69 4.35 -11.21 -1.22
C ARG A 69 3.41 -10.50 -0.27
N VAL A 70 2.44 -11.24 0.24
CA VAL A 70 1.52 -10.82 1.29
C VAL A 70 1.86 -11.61 2.55
N VAL A 71 2.14 -10.93 3.65
CA VAL A 71 2.48 -11.56 4.93
C VAL A 71 1.33 -11.33 5.90
N PRO A 72 0.61 -12.39 6.31
CA PRO A 72 -0.45 -12.22 7.30
C PRO A 72 0.14 -11.84 8.65
N GLY A 73 -0.52 -10.90 9.33
CA GLY A 73 -0.16 -10.49 10.67
C GLY A 73 -1.26 -10.84 11.66
N ALA A 74 -1.61 -9.89 12.51
CA ALA A 74 -2.74 -10.04 13.42
C ALA A 74 -4.04 -10.22 12.61
N ALA A 75 -5.11 -10.66 13.26
CA ALA A 75 -6.36 -10.94 12.58
C ALA A 75 -6.84 -9.74 11.76
N GLY A 76 -7.07 -9.95 10.47
CA GLY A 76 -7.50 -8.89 9.56
C GLY A 76 -6.43 -7.89 9.17
N VAL A 77 -5.16 -8.16 9.50
CA VAL A 77 -4.04 -7.26 9.19
C VAL A 77 -3.03 -7.99 8.32
N TYR A 78 -2.53 -7.32 7.29
CA TYR A 78 -1.60 -7.91 6.33
C TYR A 78 -0.51 -6.91 6.00
N ALA A 79 0.70 -7.42 5.80
CA ALA A 79 1.80 -6.62 5.27
C ALA A 79 2.01 -6.99 3.80
N LEU A 80 1.94 -6.00 2.93
CA LEU A 80 2.18 -6.18 1.49
C LEU A 80 3.62 -5.79 1.22
N MET A 81 4.46 -6.75 0.85
CA MET A 81 5.85 -6.49 0.51
C MET A 81 5.93 -6.10 -0.95
N LEU A 82 6.44 -4.92 -1.19
CA LEU A 82 6.39 -4.28 -2.50
C LEU A 82 7.75 -3.75 -2.90
N ARG A 83 7.97 -3.65 -4.20
CA ARG A 83 9.09 -2.91 -4.76
C ARG A 83 8.54 -1.73 -5.53
N LEU A 84 9.05 -0.55 -5.22
CA LEU A 84 8.59 0.71 -5.77
C LEU A 84 9.67 1.30 -6.67
N GLN A 85 9.31 1.64 -7.90
CA GLN A 85 10.20 2.27 -8.85
C GLN A 85 9.52 3.51 -9.43
N ALA A 86 10.26 4.60 -9.49
CA ALA A 86 9.72 5.85 -10.02
C ALA A 86 10.84 6.83 -10.33
N ARG A 87 10.51 7.90 -11.07
CA ARG A 87 11.43 8.98 -11.37
C ARG A 87 10.74 10.30 -11.05
N GLY A 88 11.41 11.17 -10.32
CA GLY A 88 10.86 12.49 -10.01
C GLY A 88 10.71 13.34 -11.26
N ARG A 89 9.55 13.97 -11.41
CA ARG A 89 9.33 14.90 -12.51
C ARG A 89 10.17 16.15 -12.29
N GLY A 90 10.89 16.56 -13.31
CA GLY A 90 11.75 17.74 -13.23
C GLY A 90 13.11 17.50 -12.60
N SER A 91 13.19 16.71 -11.55
CA SER A 91 14.48 16.41 -10.89
C SER A 91 15.23 15.27 -11.55
N GLY A 92 14.51 14.33 -12.15
CA GLY A 92 15.10 13.12 -12.72
C GLY A 92 15.61 12.12 -11.68
N VAL A 93 15.39 12.37 -10.40
CA VAL A 93 15.83 11.48 -9.33
C VAL A 93 15.07 10.16 -9.43
N LYS A 94 15.81 9.05 -9.44
CA LYS A 94 15.23 7.71 -9.51
C LYS A 94 15.08 7.12 -8.12
N ILE A 95 13.93 6.48 -7.89
CA ILE A 95 13.69 5.69 -6.69
C ILE A 95 13.53 4.23 -7.11
N ASP A 96 14.23 3.36 -6.41
CA ASP A 96 14.07 1.91 -6.51
C ASP A 96 14.20 1.40 -5.09
N ALA A 97 13.07 1.11 -4.46
CA ALA A 97 13.04 0.82 -3.03
C ALA A 97 12.15 -0.36 -2.71
N GLU A 98 12.57 -1.11 -1.71
CA GLU A 98 11.75 -2.16 -1.11
C GLU A 98 10.95 -1.54 0.02
N VAL A 99 9.64 -1.51 -0.14
CA VAL A 99 8.72 -0.87 0.79
C VAL A 99 7.66 -1.87 1.24
N ALA A 100 6.81 -1.47 2.14
CA ALA A 100 5.68 -2.30 2.56
C ALA A 100 4.48 -1.42 2.88
N ASN A 101 3.30 -1.98 2.63
CA ASN A 101 2.05 -1.39 3.08
C ASN A 101 1.43 -2.32 4.10
N VAL A 102 0.95 -1.75 5.21
CA VAL A 102 0.16 -2.49 6.18
C VAL A 102 -1.30 -2.20 5.91
N VAL A 103 -2.06 -3.26 5.69
CA VAL A 103 -3.47 -3.15 5.34
C VAL A 103 -4.30 -3.76 6.45
N ARG A 104 -5.33 -3.04 6.88
CA ARG A 104 -6.32 -3.56 7.80
C ARG A 104 -7.62 -3.79 7.05
N MET A 105 -8.18 -4.99 7.22
CA MET A 105 -9.39 -5.40 6.55
C MET A 105 -10.51 -5.57 7.56
N ARG A 106 -11.72 -5.24 7.14
CA ARG A 106 -12.92 -5.44 7.95
C ARG A 106 -14.09 -5.66 7.02
N ALA A 107 -14.82 -6.74 7.25
CA ALA A 107 -15.99 -7.07 6.44
C ALA A 107 -15.70 -7.11 4.93
N GLY A 108 -14.53 -7.62 4.56
CA GLY A 108 -14.14 -7.77 3.16
C GLY A 108 -13.70 -6.48 2.47
N ARG A 109 -13.41 -5.43 3.24
CA ARG A 109 -12.96 -4.16 2.68
C ARG A 109 -11.74 -3.64 3.43
N VAL A 110 -10.91 -2.90 2.71
CA VAL A 110 -9.74 -2.23 3.30
C VAL A 110 -10.22 -1.01 4.08
N THR A 111 -9.95 -0.97 5.38
CA THR A 111 -10.32 0.15 6.24
C THR A 111 -9.14 1.07 6.53
N ARG A 112 -7.92 0.55 6.41
CA ARG A 112 -6.73 1.35 6.65
C ARG A 112 -5.59 0.82 5.78
N LEU A 113 -4.87 1.74 5.17
CA LEU A 113 -3.71 1.45 4.35
C LEU A 113 -2.59 2.35 4.83
N GLU A 114 -1.50 1.76 5.28
CA GLU A 114 -0.38 2.52 5.84
C GLU A 114 0.90 2.14 5.12
N MET A 115 1.56 3.14 4.53
CA MET A 115 2.76 2.94 3.74
C MET A 115 4.01 3.14 4.59
N PHE A 116 4.93 2.18 4.53
CA PHE A 116 6.19 2.21 5.25
C PHE A 116 7.36 2.09 4.28
N TRP A 117 8.36 2.94 4.48
CA TRP A 117 9.64 2.80 3.78
C TRP A 117 10.51 1.71 4.40
N ASP A 118 10.30 1.41 5.68
CA ASP A 118 11.04 0.38 6.41
C ASP A 118 10.17 -0.85 6.57
N ARG A 119 10.57 -1.95 5.93
CA ARG A 119 9.82 -3.21 5.99
C ARG A 119 9.72 -3.79 7.38
N ASP A 120 10.77 -3.65 8.19
CA ASP A 120 10.76 -4.18 9.56
C ASP A 120 9.72 -3.43 10.41
N ALA A 121 9.63 -2.12 10.25
CA ALA A 121 8.61 -1.33 10.93
C ALA A 121 7.21 -1.75 10.50
N ALA A 122 7.02 -2.04 9.22
CA ALA A 122 5.73 -2.51 8.71
C ALA A 122 5.35 -3.85 9.32
N LEU A 123 6.29 -4.78 9.39
CA LEU A 123 6.01 -6.09 9.97
C LEU A 123 5.64 -5.99 11.44
N ARG A 124 6.33 -5.14 12.19
CA ARG A 124 5.98 -4.90 13.60
C ARG A 124 4.58 -4.30 13.72
N CYS A 125 4.27 -3.33 12.88
CA CYS A 125 2.95 -2.70 12.88
C CYS A 125 1.84 -3.69 12.58
N ALA A 126 2.09 -4.62 11.66
CA ALA A 126 1.11 -5.63 11.27
C ALA A 126 0.99 -6.76 12.29
N GLY A 127 1.90 -6.85 13.24
CA GLY A 127 1.95 -7.99 14.15
C GLY A 127 2.36 -9.26 13.43
N ALA A 128 3.22 -9.12 12.42
CA ALA A 128 3.68 -10.23 11.59
C ALA A 128 5.13 -10.55 11.86
N GLU A 129 5.49 -11.81 11.65
CA GLU A 129 6.87 -12.23 11.65
C GLU A 129 7.19 -12.82 10.29
N ASP A 130 8.19 -12.26 9.62
CA ASP A 130 8.66 -12.80 8.37
C ASP A 130 9.93 -13.57 8.63
N ARG A 131 9.79 -14.88 8.64
CA ARG A 131 10.90 -15.79 8.96
C ARG A 131 11.64 -16.27 7.74
N SER A 132 11.21 -15.86 6.59
CA SER A 132 11.86 -16.28 5.35
C SER A 132 13.12 -15.50 5.05
N GLY A 133 13.38 -14.52 5.86
CA GLY A 133 14.52 -13.61 5.68
C GLY A 133 15.85 -14.24 5.92
#